data_e1bc6995458feb6a73573fff79a7ecde
#
_entry.id   e1bc6995458feb6a73573fff79a7ecde
#
_cell.length_a   1.000
_cell.length_b   1.000
_cell.length_c   1.000
_cell.angle_alpha   90.00
_cell.angle_beta   90.00
_cell.angle_gamma   90.00
#
_symmetry.space_group_name_H-M   'P 1'
#
loop_
_entity.id
_entity.type
_entity.pdbx_description
1 polymer ?
#
loop_
_entity_poly.entity_id
_entity_poly.type
_entity_poly.pdbx_seq_one_letter_code
_entity_poly.pdbx_strand_id
1 'polypeptide(L)'
;MKLFGKQKYVNVENTDAAQEEIELIKPSHDDSDDKDAPEAVFTCSGCKSEFPLSIVKKNLYVCPKCGKHAKISAKRRILSLADSGTFRKLNVKVPFRDPLQYPDYQDKIEGLQDKTGLDEGCLSGVCEIDGHKAIVAVMASEFLMGSMGMAVGEIITRSFEAAGKLHLPIIIFTASGGARMQE
;
A
#
# COMPACT_ATOMS: atom_id res chain seq x y z
N MET A 1 -11.75 -28.33 -38.08
CA MET A 1 -12.28 -27.05 -37.56
C MET A 1 -11.24 -26.52 -36.61
N LYS A 2 -10.36 -25.56 -37.02
CA LYS A 2 -9.28 -25.00 -36.18
C LYS A 2 -9.83 -23.75 -35.50
N LEU A 3 -10.10 -23.83 -34.18
CA LEU A 3 -10.80 -22.80 -33.40
C LEU A 3 -9.87 -21.87 -32.63
N PHE A 4 -8.56 -21.92 -32.80
CA PHE A 4 -7.64 -20.98 -32.18
C PHE A 4 -6.64 -20.47 -33.22
N GLY A 5 -6.89 -19.23 -33.66
CA GLY A 5 -5.89 -18.42 -34.34
C GLY A 5 -4.72 -18.14 -33.41
N LYS A 6 -3.48 -18.19 -33.94
CA LYS A 6 -2.29 -17.76 -33.19
C LYS A 6 -2.49 -16.30 -32.72
N GLN A 7 -2.63 -16.08 -31.40
CA GLN A 7 -2.55 -14.75 -30.85
C GLN A 7 -1.13 -14.22 -31.11
N LYS A 8 -1.02 -13.17 -31.90
CA LYS A 8 0.22 -12.41 -32.02
C LYS A 8 0.37 -11.61 -30.73
N TYR A 9 1.29 -12.02 -29.88
CA TYR A 9 1.76 -11.16 -28.81
C TYR A 9 2.49 -9.98 -29.46
N VAL A 10 2.09 -8.78 -29.10
CA VAL A 10 2.85 -7.58 -29.44
C VAL A 10 4.11 -7.63 -28.62
N ASN A 11 5.26 -7.86 -29.26
CA ASN A 11 6.54 -7.59 -28.64
C ASN A 11 6.58 -6.07 -28.43
N VAL A 12 6.44 -5.63 -27.20
CA VAL A 12 6.81 -4.28 -26.80
C VAL A 12 8.32 -4.26 -26.83
N GLU A 13 8.90 -3.79 -27.92
CA GLU A 13 10.32 -3.48 -27.96
C GLU A 13 10.56 -2.47 -26.85
N ASN A 14 11.47 -2.81 -25.93
CA ASN A 14 11.99 -1.89 -24.93
C ASN A 14 12.60 -0.71 -25.69
N THR A 15 11.81 0.33 -25.91
CA THR A 15 12.38 1.64 -26.19
C THR A 15 13.17 2.02 -24.93
N ASP A 16 14.45 2.31 -25.09
CA ASP A 16 15.35 2.82 -24.09
C ASP A 16 14.81 4.13 -23.47
N ALA A 17 13.74 4.02 -22.70
CA ALA A 17 13.30 5.06 -21.81
C ALA A 17 14.17 4.94 -20.58
N ALA A 18 15.10 5.88 -20.47
CA ALA A 18 15.94 6.24 -19.34
C ALA A 18 15.87 5.27 -18.16
N GLN A 19 17.01 4.71 -17.78
CA GLN A 19 17.24 4.05 -16.51
C GLN A 19 16.86 5.02 -15.37
N GLU A 20 15.56 5.17 -15.11
CA GLU A 20 15.10 5.75 -13.87
C GLU A 20 15.60 4.81 -12.79
N GLU A 21 16.61 5.24 -12.05
CA GLU A 21 17.09 4.54 -10.86
C GLU A 21 15.90 4.32 -9.95
N ILE A 22 15.73 3.06 -9.53
CA ILE A 22 14.72 2.71 -8.53
C ILE A 22 15.16 3.36 -7.22
N GLU A 23 14.61 4.53 -6.94
CA GLU A 23 14.93 5.25 -5.70
C GLU A 23 14.19 4.59 -4.54
N LEU A 24 14.94 4.01 -3.60
CA LEU A 24 14.42 3.39 -2.40
C LEU A 24 14.67 4.31 -1.21
N ILE A 25 13.60 4.74 -0.56
CA ILE A 25 13.66 5.60 0.63
C ILE A 25 13.44 4.75 1.89
N LYS A 26 14.29 4.98 2.91
CA LYS A 26 14.04 4.40 4.24
C LYS A 26 12.74 4.98 4.79
N PRO A 27 11.83 4.16 5.34
CA PRO A 27 10.66 4.68 6.01
C PRO A 27 11.11 5.59 7.17
N SER A 28 10.49 6.74 7.28
CA SER A 28 10.63 7.57 8.49
C SER A 28 10.21 6.72 9.68
N HIS A 29 11.08 6.62 10.67
CA HIS A 29 10.81 5.92 11.92
C HIS A 29 9.69 6.65 12.66
N ASP A 30 8.47 6.13 12.54
CA ASP A 30 7.34 6.54 13.37
C ASP A 30 6.62 5.31 13.90
N ASP A 31 7.41 4.42 14.49
CA ASP A 31 6.98 3.36 15.40
C ASP A 31 7.80 3.47 16.69
N SER A 32 7.86 4.67 17.27
CA SER A 32 8.14 4.79 18.68
C SER A 32 6.93 4.16 19.39
N ASP A 33 7.00 2.86 19.66
CA ASP A 33 6.34 2.32 20.85
C ASP A 33 6.99 3.06 22.04
N ASP A 34 6.45 4.24 22.33
CA ASP A 34 6.80 5.03 23.49
C ASP A 34 6.43 4.14 24.69
N LYS A 35 7.46 3.52 25.29
CA LYS A 35 7.28 2.51 26.35
C LYS A 35 6.61 3.09 27.59
N ASP A 36 6.51 4.42 27.67
CA ASP A 36 5.92 5.16 28.77
C ASP A 36 4.53 5.76 28.45
N ALA A 37 4.02 5.60 27.23
CA ALA A 37 2.66 6.03 26.89
C ALA A 37 1.62 5.03 27.41
N PRO A 38 0.46 5.48 27.94
CA PRO A 38 -0.61 4.57 28.37
C PRO A 38 -1.03 3.67 27.21
N GLU A 39 -1.10 2.36 27.47
CA GLU A 39 -1.40 1.37 26.45
C GLU A 39 -2.74 1.66 25.78
N ALA A 40 -2.71 1.87 24.46
CA ALA A 40 -3.92 2.17 23.69
C ALA A 40 -4.91 1.00 23.74
N VAL A 41 -6.18 1.32 23.95
CA VAL A 41 -7.27 0.34 24.02
C VAL A 41 -7.93 0.19 22.65
N PHE A 42 -8.09 -1.03 22.23
CA PHE A 42 -8.83 -1.39 21.03
C PHE A 42 -10.26 -1.84 21.40
N THR A 43 -11.27 -1.19 20.84
CA THR A 43 -12.68 -1.61 20.97
C THR A 43 -13.13 -2.34 19.72
N CYS A 44 -13.53 -3.59 19.85
CA CYS A 44 -13.98 -4.41 18.72
C CYS A 44 -15.30 -3.88 18.15
N SER A 45 -15.35 -3.60 16.85
CA SER A 45 -16.56 -3.14 16.17
C SER A 45 -17.68 -4.20 16.08
N GLY A 46 -17.35 -5.48 16.30
CA GLY A 46 -18.29 -6.59 16.30
C GLY A 46 -18.92 -6.84 17.66
N CYS A 47 -18.12 -7.29 18.63
CA CYS A 47 -18.61 -7.69 19.95
C CYS A 47 -18.51 -6.61 21.03
N LYS A 48 -18.01 -5.40 20.69
CA LYS A 48 -17.84 -4.26 21.60
C LYS A 48 -16.91 -4.51 22.80
N SER A 49 -16.20 -5.64 22.80
CA SER A 49 -15.23 -5.93 23.85
C SER A 49 -13.97 -5.10 23.64
N GLU A 50 -13.34 -4.73 24.74
CA GLU A 50 -12.12 -3.94 24.78
C GLU A 50 -10.94 -4.83 25.10
N PHE A 51 -9.81 -4.53 24.46
CA PHE A 51 -8.55 -5.23 24.63
C PHE A 51 -7.39 -4.25 24.55
N PRO A 52 -6.29 -4.51 25.26
CA PRO A 52 -5.03 -3.85 24.99
C PRO A 52 -4.66 -3.99 23.50
N LEU A 53 -4.26 -2.88 22.87
CA LEU A 53 -3.91 -2.90 21.43
C LEU A 53 -2.77 -3.88 21.13
N SER A 54 -1.85 -4.09 22.08
CA SER A 54 -0.76 -5.06 21.98
C SER A 54 -1.26 -6.49 21.75
N ILE A 55 -2.33 -6.90 22.45
CA ILE A 55 -2.94 -8.23 22.27
C ILE A 55 -3.51 -8.38 20.86
N VAL A 56 -4.19 -7.34 20.38
CA VAL A 56 -4.81 -7.36 19.05
C VAL A 56 -3.74 -7.34 17.94
N LYS A 57 -2.66 -6.58 18.14
CA LYS A 57 -1.49 -6.57 17.23
C LYS A 57 -0.86 -7.98 17.15
N LYS A 58 -0.62 -8.64 18.30
CA LYS A 58 -0.07 -10.00 18.35
C LYS A 58 -0.98 -11.03 17.68
N ASN A 59 -2.30 -10.82 17.72
CA ASN A 59 -3.30 -11.67 17.07
C ASN A 59 -3.62 -11.20 15.64
N LEU A 60 -2.67 -10.56 14.96
CA LEU A 60 -2.77 -10.10 13.56
C LEU A 60 -4.01 -9.25 13.27
N TYR A 61 -4.40 -8.40 14.23
CA TYR A 61 -5.59 -7.54 14.17
C TYR A 61 -6.92 -8.32 14.07
N VAL A 62 -6.96 -9.53 14.59
CA VAL A 62 -8.19 -10.31 14.77
C VAL A 62 -8.65 -10.19 16.20
N CYS A 63 -9.95 -9.94 16.41
CA CYS A 63 -10.51 -9.85 17.75
C CYS A 63 -10.41 -11.21 18.47
N PRO A 64 -9.76 -11.29 19.65
CA PRO A 64 -9.59 -12.57 20.34
C PRO A 64 -10.91 -13.22 20.78
N LYS A 65 -11.98 -12.41 20.95
CA LYS A 65 -13.28 -12.91 21.45
C LYS A 65 -14.21 -13.39 20.35
N CYS A 66 -14.34 -12.64 19.26
CA CYS A 66 -15.34 -12.95 18.23
C CYS A 66 -14.75 -13.27 16.85
N GLY A 67 -13.43 -13.25 16.69
CA GLY A 67 -12.77 -13.53 15.42
C GLY A 67 -12.94 -12.45 14.34
N LYS A 68 -13.56 -11.32 14.66
CA LYS A 68 -13.73 -10.24 13.69
C LYS A 68 -12.40 -9.56 13.38
N HIS A 69 -12.08 -9.40 12.10
CA HIS A 69 -10.92 -8.66 11.65
C HIS A 69 -11.10 -7.16 11.86
N ALA A 70 -10.09 -6.52 12.43
CA ALA A 70 -10.02 -5.06 12.54
C ALA A 70 -9.42 -4.47 11.26
N LYS A 71 -9.66 -3.16 11.05
CA LYS A 71 -8.96 -2.43 9.99
C LYS A 71 -7.48 -2.33 10.35
N ILE A 72 -6.63 -2.52 9.36
CA ILE A 72 -5.18 -2.39 9.47
C ILE A 72 -4.71 -1.39 8.43
N SER A 73 -3.84 -0.45 8.81
CA SER A 73 -3.27 0.52 7.88
C SER A 73 -2.26 -0.14 6.94
N ALA A 74 -1.99 0.51 5.79
CA ALA A 74 -1.02 0.01 4.82
C ALA A 74 0.38 -0.13 5.45
N LYS A 75 0.83 0.84 6.24
CA LYS A 75 2.10 0.77 6.98
C LYS A 75 2.15 -0.45 7.91
N ARG A 76 1.10 -0.66 8.70
CA ARG A 76 1.04 -1.81 9.63
C ARG A 76 0.95 -3.15 8.92
N ARG A 77 0.31 -3.22 7.75
CA ARG A 77 0.30 -4.43 6.93
C ARG A 77 1.72 -4.80 6.49
N ILE A 78 2.49 -3.84 6.00
CA ILE A 78 3.88 -4.05 5.61
C ILE A 78 4.73 -4.51 6.81
N LEU A 79 4.63 -3.80 7.95
CA LEU A 79 5.37 -4.15 9.16
C LEU A 79 5.02 -5.52 9.74
N SER A 80 3.79 -6.02 9.49
CA SER A 80 3.39 -7.36 9.95
C SER A 80 3.88 -8.48 9.03
N LEU A 81 4.38 -8.14 7.84
CA LEU A 81 4.81 -9.08 6.82
C LEU A 81 6.32 -9.07 6.61
N ALA A 82 6.91 -7.87 6.55
CA ALA A 82 8.32 -7.69 6.23
C ALA A 82 9.21 -7.99 7.44
N ASP A 83 10.39 -8.55 7.17
CA ASP A 83 11.44 -8.69 8.16
C ASP A 83 11.85 -7.31 8.68
N SER A 84 12.15 -7.24 9.98
CA SER A 84 12.39 -5.97 10.66
C SER A 84 13.46 -5.13 9.97
N GLY A 85 13.12 -3.88 9.64
CA GLY A 85 14.04 -2.91 9.06
C GLY A 85 14.41 -3.14 7.59
N THR A 86 13.80 -4.11 6.90
CA THR A 86 14.13 -4.43 5.49
C THR A 86 13.31 -3.62 4.48
N PHE A 87 12.15 -3.10 4.87
CA PHE A 87 11.30 -2.35 3.94
C PHE A 87 11.97 -1.07 3.43
N ARG A 88 11.94 -0.88 2.13
CA ARG A 88 12.38 0.32 1.42
C ARG A 88 11.29 0.75 0.46
N LYS A 89 10.72 1.93 0.69
CA LYS A 89 9.64 2.49 -0.14
C LYS A 89 10.15 2.76 -1.56
N LEU A 90 9.35 2.41 -2.57
CA LEU A 90 9.55 2.89 -3.94
C LEU A 90 9.18 4.38 -4.01
N ASN A 91 10.12 5.20 -4.49
CA ASN A 91 9.87 6.62 -4.71
C ASN A 91 9.20 6.82 -6.06
N VAL A 92 7.88 6.77 -6.07
CA VAL A 92 7.08 7.06 -7.27
C VAL A 92 6.55 8.48 -7.15
N LYS A 93 7.12 9.40 -7.92
CA LYS A 93 6.64 10.79 -7.97
C LYS A 93 5.52 10.87 -9.01
N VAL A 94 4.29 11.00 -8.54
CA VAL A 94 3.14 11.26 -9.41
C VAL A 94 2.62 12.65 -9.10
N PRO A 95 2.67 13.59 -10.05
CA PRO A 95 2.11 14.91 -9.81
C PRO A 95 0.60 14.78 -9.59
N PHE A 96 0.09 15.51 -8.60
CA PHE A 96 -1.34 15.63 -8.40
C PHE A 96 -2.01 16.17 -9.67
N ARG A 97 -3.09 15.54 -10.07
CA ARG A 97 -3.90 15.97 -11.20
C ARG A 97 -5.37 15.97 -10.81
N ASP A 98 -6.03 17.06 -11.13
CA ASP A 98 -7.47 17.22 -11.01
C ASP A 98 -8.05 17.62 -12.38
N PRO A 99 -8.17 16.65 -13.31
CA PRO A 99 -8.59 16.93 -14.67
C PRO A 99 -10.03 17.45 -14.77
N LEU A 100 -10.86 17.16 -13.76
CA LEU A 100 -12.25 17.57 -13.72
C LEU A 100 -12.46 18.86 -12.92
N GLN A 101 -11.42 19.40 -12.29
CA GLN A 101 -11.50 20.56 -11.38
C GLN A 101 -12.60 20.36 -10.33
N TYR A 102 -12.56 19.18 -9.69
CA TYR A 102 -13.60 18.79 -8.76
C TYR A 102 -13.52 19.64 -7.47
N PRO A 103 -14.65 20.21 -7.01
CA PRO A 103 -14.66 21.07 -5.83
C PRO A 103 -14.02 20.41 -4.60
N ASP A 104 -13.15 21.12 -3.89
CA ASP A 104 -12.47 20.72 -2.65
C ASP A 104 -11.64 19.43 -2.76
N TYR A 105 -11.34 18.96 -3.98
CA TYR A 105 -10.62 17.70 -4.15
C TYR A 105 -9.16 17.79 -3.70
N GLN A 106 -8.47 18.86 -4.07
CA GLN A 106 -7.09 19.09 -3.66
C GLN A 106 -6.96 19.18 -2.14
N ASP A 107 -7.77 20.00 -1.49
CA ASP A 107 -7.75 20.17 -0.03
C ASP A 107 -8.01 18.84 0.68
N LYS A 108 -8.90 18.02 0.13
CA LYS A 108 -9.20 16.69 0.65
C LYS A 108 -8.02 15.74 0.54
N ILE A 109 -7.27 15.77 -0.55
CA ILE A 109 -6.07 14.95 -0.74
C ILE A 109 -4.99 15.40 0.25
N GLU A 110 -4.70 16.70 0.34
CA GLU A 110 -3.71 17.26 1.26
C GLU A 110 -4.05 16.91 2.72
N GLY A 111 -5.30 17.08 3.13
CA GLY A 111 -5.74 16.70 4.47
C GLY A 111 -5.63 15.20 4.77
N LEU A 112 -5.74 14.33 3.75
CA LEU A 112 -5.51 12.90 3.91
C LEU A 112 -4.02 12.55 3.97
N GLN A 113 -3.17 13.24 3.20
CA GLN A 113 -1.72 13.10 3.28
C GLN A 113 -1.22 13.47 4.68
N ASP A 114 -1.66 14.59 5.22
CA ASP A 114 -1.32 15.03 6.59
C ASP A 114 -1.78 14.02 7.65
N LYS A 115 -3.01 13.55 7.52
CA LYS A 115 -3.61 12.62 8.49
C LYS A 115 -3.00 11.23 8.47
N THR A 116 -2.66 10.71 7.30
CA THR A 116 -2.20 9.32 7.14
C THR A 116 -0.69 9.20 7.04
N GLY A 117 -0.01 10.28 6.69
CA GLY A 117 1.41 10.30 6.34
C GLY A 117 1.72 9.43 5.11
N LEU A 118 0.73 9.26 4.23
CA LEU A 118 0.86 8.59 2.94
C LEU A 118 0.76 9.63 1.83
N ASP A 119 1.57 9.48 0.78
CA ASP A 119 1.48 10.38 -0.37
C ASP A 119 0.23 10.10 -1.19
N GLU A 120 -0.24 8.82 -1.19
CA GLU A 120 -1.40 8.38 -1.95
C GLU A 120 -1.99 7.07 -1.38
N GLY A 121 -3.10 6.62 -1.97
CA GLY A 121 -3.86 5.43 -1.57
C GLY A 121 -3.19 4.08 -1.81
N CYS A 122 -1.89 4.06 -2.11
CA CYS A 122 -1.09 2.85 -2.22
C CYS A 122 0.32 3.10 -1.69
N LEU A 123 0.82 2.21 -0.85
CA LEU A 123 2.20 2.18 -0.36
C LEU A 123 2.91 0.97 -0.95
N SER A 124 4.00 1.21 -1.67
CA SER A 124 4.79 0.15 -2.30
C SER A 124 6.26 0.24 -1.98
N GLY A 125 6.94 -0.91 -2.00
CA GLY A 125 8.37 -0.97 -1.73
C GLY A 125 8.94 -2.37 -1.86
N VAL A 126 10.26 -2.46 -1.70
CA VAL A 126 11.01 -3.71 -1.60
C VAL A 126 11.16 -4.07 -0.12
N CYS A 127 10.97 -5.31 0.23
CA CYS A 127 11.26 -5.84 1.56
C CYS A 127 11.77 -7.28 1.49
N GLU A 128 12.20 -7.80 2.61
CA GLU A 128 12.44 -9.23 2.80
C GLU A 128 11.31 -9.83 3.61
N ILE A 129 10.93 -11.05 3.27
CA ILE A 129 9.92 -11.85 3.96
C ILE A 129 10.58 -13.20 4.20
N ASP A 130 10.86 -13.52 5.44
CA ASP A 130 11.61 -14.73 5.83
C ASP A 130 12.94 -14.87 5.03
N GLY A 131 13.67 -13.76 4.92
CA GLY A 131 14.93 -13.65 4.18
C GLY A 131 14.82 -13.61 2.66
N HIS A 132 13.60 -13.68 2.09
CA HIS A 132 13.37 -13.65 0.66
C HIS A 132 12.91 -12.27 0.19
N LYS A 133 13.61 -11.67 -0.77
CA LYS A 133 13.26 -10.36 -1.33
C LYS A 133 11.97 -10.43 -2.15
N ALA A 134 11.10 -9.46 -1.93
CA ALA A 134 9.87 -9.28 -2.69
C ALA A 134 9.52 -7.80 -2.83
N ILE A 135 8.75 -7.46 -3.84
CA ILE A 135 8.05 -6.19 -3.91
C ILE A 135 6.67 -6.36 -3.28
N VAL A 136 6.33 -5.45 -2.40
CA VAL A 136 5.02 -5.44 -1.74
C VAL A 136 4.34 -4.12 -2.07
N ALA A 137 3.09 -4.19 -2.55
CA ALA A 137 2.21 -3.03 -2.74
C ALA A 137 0.95 -3.21 -1.90
N VAL A 138 0.64 -2.24 -1.07
CA VAL A 138 -0.51 -2.29 -0.16
C VAL A 138 -1.41 -1.10 -0.41
N MET A 139 -2.63 -1.37 -0.85
CA MET A 139 -3.65 -0.33 -1.01
C MET A 139 -4.17 0.10 0.38
N ALA A 140 -4.22 1.41 0.59
CA ALA A 140 -4.53 2.02 1.87
C ALA A 140 -6.02 2.35 1.98
N SER A 141 -6.78 1.54 2.71
CA SER A 141 -8.21 1.81 2.94
C SER A 141 -8.46 3.09 3.75
N GLU A 142 -7.45 3.55 4.48
CA GLU A 142 -7.46 4.82 5.22
C GLU A 142 -7.36 6.06 4.33
N PHE A 143 -6.92 5.89 3.06
CA PHE A 143 -6.81 6.95 2.07
C PHE A 143 -7.90 6.79 1.01
N LEU A 144 -8.96 7.59 1.06
CA LEU A 144 -10.14 7.52 0.18
C LEU A 144 -10.68 6.08 -0.04
N MET A 145 -10.70 5.27 1.02
CA MET A 145 -11.11 3.84 0.96
C MET A 145 -10.33 3.00 -0.06
N GLY A 146 -9.09 3.39 -0.37
CA GLY A 146 -8.27 2.71 -1.37
C GLY A 146 -8.79 2.90 -2.81
N SER A 147 -9.53 3.98 -3.10
CA SER A 147 -10.01 4.25 -4.45
C SER A 147 -8.85 4.44 -5.43
N MET A 148 -9.02 3.92 -6.63
CA MET A 148 -7.99 3.89 -7.66
C MET A 148 -8.09 5.15 -8.53
N GLY A 149 -7.21 6.11 -8.26
CA GLY A 149 -6.94 7.25 -9.12
C GLY A 149 -5.69 7.03 -9.97
N MET A 150 -5.29 8.03 -10.74
CA MET A 150 -4.11 7.98 -11.61
C MET A 150 -2.84 7.65 -10.82
N ALA A 151 -2.65 8.28 -9.67
CA ALA A 151 -1.46 8.08 -8.84
C ALA A 151 -1.37 6.65 -8.28
N VAL A 152 -2.49 6.08 -7.83
CA VAL A 152 -2.52 4.67 -7.40
C VAL A 152 -2.18 3.74 -8.55
N GLY A 153 -2.72 3.99 -9.74
CA GLY A 153 -2.41 3.22 -10.94
C GLY A 153 -0.93 3.27 -11.29
N GLU A 154 -0.32 4.45 -11.25
CA GLU A 154 1.10 4.64 -11.54
C GLU A 154 1.99 3.91 -10.50
N ILE A 155 1.68 4.03 -9.21
CA ILE A 155 2.42 3.31 -8.15
C ILE A 155 2.39 1.81 -8.39
N ILE A 156 1.24 1.24 -8.73
CA ILE A 156 1.10 -0.19 -9.01
C ILE A 156 1.88 -0.56 -10.27
N THR A 157 1.78 0.21 -11.34
CA THR A 157 2.53 -0.01 -12.59
C THR A 157 4.02 -0.01 -12.33
N ARG A 158 4.56 1.00 -11.64
CA ARG A 158 5.98 1.07 -11.29
C ARG A 158 6.42 -0.08 -10.38
N SER A 159 5.52 -0.58 -9.54
CA SER A 159 5.81 -1.77 -8.73
C SER A 159 6.00 -3.02 -9.59
N PHE A 160 5.19 -3.21 -10.63
CA PHE A 160 5.37 -4.30 -11.60
C PHE A 160 6.64 -4.15 -12.41
N GLU A 161 6.94 -2.94 -12.89
CA GLU A 161 8.17 -2.65 -13.63
C GLU A 161 9.41 -2.92 -12.78
N ALA A 162 9.40 -2.48 -11.51
CA ALA A 162 10.48 -2.75 -10.58
C ALA A 162 10.63 -4.25 -10.31
N ALA A 163 9.51 -5.00 -10.15
CA ALA A 163 9.54 -6.43 -9.98
C ALA A 163 10.19 -7.12 -11.18
N GLY A 164 9.84 -6.72 -12.39
CA GLY A 164 10.44 -7.23 -13.62
C GLY A 164 11.94 -6.90 -13.73
N LYS A 165 12.34 -5.65 -13.47
CA LYS A 165 13.74 -5.22 -13.53
C LYS A 165 14.62 -5.92 -12.48
N LEU A 166 14.09 -6.13 -11.27
CA LEU A 166 14.82 -6.76 -10.16
C LEU A 166 14.69 -8.27 -10.13
N HIS A 167 13.86 -8.87 -11.00
CA HIS A 167 13.54 -10.31 -11.02
C HIS A 167 13.01 -10.80 -9.66
N LEU A 168 12.16 -9.97 -9.02
CA LEU A 168 11.56 -10.26 -7.73
C LEU A 168 10.06 -10.58 -7.87
N PRO A 169 9.51 -11.42 -6.99
CA PRO A 169 8.06 -11.59 -6.90
C PRO A 169 7.41 -10.30 -6.42
N ILE A 170 6.15 -10.08 -6.85
CA ILE A 170 5.32 -8.99 -6.36
C ILE A 170 4.11 -9.53 -5.61
N ILE A 171 3.82 -8.93 -4.45
CA ILE A 171 2.68 -9.26 -3.60
C ILE A 171 1.84 -7.99 -3.45
N ILE A 172 0.56 -8.07 -3.84
CA ILE A 172 -0.35 -6.93 -3.77
C ILE A 172 -1.48 -7.22 -2.79
N PHE A 173 -1.63 -6.36 -1.77
CA PHE A 173 -2.79 -6.35 -0.88
C PHE A 173 -3.79 -5.34 -1.39
N THR A 174 -4.89 -5.83 -1.92
CA THR A 174 -5.93 -4.98 -2.49
C THR A 174 -6.95 -4.56 -1.44
N ALA A 175 -7.30 -3.27 -1.44
CA ALA A 175 -8.42 -2.71 -0.70
C ALA A 175 -8.92 -1.51 -1.50
N SER A 176 -10.07 -1.62 -2.14
CA SER A 176 -10.53 -0.57 -3.04
C SER A 176 -12.02 -0.32 -2.93
N GLY A 177 -12.40 0.96 -2.89
CA GLY A 177 -13.78 1.43 -3.07
C GLY A 177 -14.19 1.57 -4.54
N GLY A 178 -13.32 1.18 -5.49
CA GLY A 178 -13.53 1.34 -6.93
C GLY A 178 -12.67 2.44 -7.56
N ALA A 179 -13.01 2.84 -8.77
CA ALA A 179 -12.35 3.96 -9.44
C ALA A 179 -12.65 5.28 -8.71
N ARG A 180 -11.67 6.17 -8.70
CA ARG A 180 -11.82 7.50 -8.09
C ARG A 180 -12.60 8.40 -9.04
N MET A 181 -13.77 8.85 -8.60
CA MET A 181 -14.69 9.63 -9.47
C MET A 181 -14.19 11.04 -9.77
N GLN A 182 -13.24 11.56 -9.02
CA GLN A 182 -12.67 12.90 -9.18
C GLN A 182 -11.59 12.98 -10.28
N GLU A 183 -11.14 11.83 -10.79
CA GLU A 183 -10.10 11.74 -11.83
C GLU A 183 -10.60 11.05 -13.14
#